data_20cce3e213700da2c68251352feebe5c
#
_entry.id   20cce3e213700da2c68251352feebe5c
#
_cell.length_a   1.000
_cell.length_b   1.000
_cell.length_c   1.000
_cell.angle_alpha   90.00
_cell.angle_beta   90.00
_cell.angle_gamma   90.00
#
_symmetry.space_group_name_H-M   'P 1'
#
loop_
_entity.id
_entity.type
_entity.pdbx_description
1 polymer ?
#
loop_
_entity_poly.entity_id
_entity_poly.type
_entity_poly.pdbx_seq_one_letter_code
_entity_poly.pdbx_strand_id
1 'polypeptide(L)'
;MNGGDALYLAHWMRQSGLADLLPSLPDLVWMGLSGGSMVMTPRIGEDFMGWKPPEGGDNPLGWVDFSIFPHLDHPALPENTVADAERWAAKLDGPAYAICDDTAIKVVDGEVEVVTEGRWRRFGP
;
A
#
# COMPACT_ATOMS: atom_id res chain seq x y z
N MET A 1 -10.39 2.86 -5.82
CA MET A 1 -10.23 1.40 -5.69
C MET A 1 -10.39 1.03 -4.23
N ASN A 2 -11.33 0.16 -3.92
CA ASN A 2 -11.56 -0.31 -2.55
C ASN A 2 -10.50 -1.31 -2.08
N GLY A 3 -10.64 -1.76 -0.84
CA GLY A 3 -9.74 -2.73 -0.24
C GLY A 3 -9.88 -4.15 -0.78
N GLY A 4 -9.30 -5.08 -0.07
CA GLY A 4 -9.22 -6.49 -0.44
C GLY A 4 -7.78 -6.95 -0.50
N ASP A 5 -7.54 -8.04 -1.20
CA ASP A 5 -6.18 -8.61 -1.35
C ASP A 5 -5.40 -7.84 -2.41
N ALA A 6 -4.33 -7.16 -2.01
CA ALA A 6 -3.53 -6.33 -2.91
C ALA A 6 -2.79 -7.16 -3.98
N LEU A 7 -2.34 -8.36 -3.64
CA LEU A 7 -1.63 -9.22 -4.60
C LEU A 7 -2.59 -9.81 -5.64
N TYR A 8 -3.80 -10.19 -5.22
CA TYR A 8 -4.84 -10.64 -6.13
C TYR A 8 -5.25 -9.52 -7.10
N LEU A 9 -5.43 -8.31 -6.57
CA LEU A 9 -5.74 -7.13 -7.38
C LEU A 9 -4.61 -6.86 -8.39
N ALA A 10 -3.35 -6.83 -7.96
CA ALA A 10 -2.21 -6.61 -8.84
C ALA A 10 -2.13 -7.67 -9.94
N HIS A 11 -2.36 -8.94 -9.59
CA HIS A 11 -2.35 -10.04 -10.56
C HIS A 11 -3.35 -9.78 -11.69
N TRP A 12 -4.60 -9.45 -11.34
CA TRP A 12 -5.64 -9.23 -12.35
C TRP A 12 -5.48 -7.91 -13.10
N MET A 13 -4.92 -6.89 -12.48
CA MET A 13 -4.56 -5.66 -13.20
C MET A 13 -3.51 -5.93 -14.28
N ARG A 14 -2.55 -6.84 -14.01
CA ARG A 14 -1.56 -7.27 -15.02
C ARG A 14 -2.20 -8.15 -16.08
N GLN A 15 -2.95 -9.17 -15.68
CA GLN A 15 -3.57 -10.14 -16.60
C GLN A 15 -4.59 -9.49 -17.54
N SER A 16 -5.33 -8.51 -17.08
CA SER A 16 -6.33 -7.79 -17.89
C SER A 16 -5.74 -6.74 -18.82
N GLY A 17 -4.47 -6.41 -18.66
CA GLY A 17 -3.82 -5.30 -19.37
C GLY A 17 -4.04 -3.92 -18.74
N LEU A 18 -4.80 -3.82 -17.65
CA LEU A 18 -5.08 -2.55 -17.00
C LEU A 18 -3.78 -1.90 -16.48
N ALA A 19 -2.87 -2.69 -15.89
CA ALA A 19 -1.60 -2.18 -15.39
C ALA A 19 -0.76 -1.53 -16.50
N ASP A 20 -0.79 -2.08 -17.71
CA ASP A 20 -0.10 -1.51 -18.87
C ASP A 20 -0.79 -0.28 -19.44
N LEU A 21 -2.12 -0.21 -19.30
CA LEU A 21 -2.92 0.92 -19.80
C LEU A 21 -2.78 2.17 -18.95
N LEU A 22 -2.74 2.05 -17.61
CA LEU A 22 -2.77 3.19 -16.69
C LEU A 22 -1.65 4.22 -16.92
N PRO A 23 -0.38 3.83 -17.19
CA PRO A 23 0.67 4.80 -17.50
C PRO A 23 0.42 5.64 -18.77
N SER A 24 -0.44 5.16 -19.66
CA SER A 24 -0.81 5.89 -20.88
C SER A 24 -1.90 6.94 -20.66
N LEU A 25 -2.40 7.06 -19.43
CA LEU A 25 -3.48 7.97 -19.07
C LEU A 25 -2.92 9.07 -18.13
N PRO A 26 -2.28 10.13 -18.67
CA PRO A 26 -1.51 11.09 -17.87
C PRO A 26 -2.36 11.91 -16.90
N ASP A 27 -3.64 12.07 -17.19
CA ASP A 27 -4.56 12.85 -16.34
C ASP A 27 -5.31 11.98 -15.32
N LEU A 28 -5.00 10.69 -15.25
CA LEU A 28 -5.63 9.78 -14.31
C LEU A 28 -5.21 10.08 -12.88
N VAL A 29 -6.18 10.11 -11.98
CA VAL A 29 -5.95 10.12 -10.54
C VAL A 29 -6.34 8.76 -9.97
N TRP A 30 -5.38 8.06 -9.38
CA TRP A 30 -5.65 6.82 -8.64
C TRP A 30 -5.98 7.16 -7.20
N MET A 31 -7.14 6.70 -6.74
CA MET A 31 -7.53 6.79 -5.34
C MET A 31 -7.71 5.37 -4.80
N GLY A 32 -6.85 4.99 -3.88
CA GLY A 32 -6.86 3.65 -3.28
C GLY A 32 -7.15 3.68 -1.80
N LEU A 33 -7.93 2.71 -1.32
CA LEU A 33 -8.23 2.49 0.09
C LEU A 33 -7.77 1.09 0.48
N SER A 34 -7.02 0.96 1.58
CA SER A 34 -6.53 -0.33 2.08
C SER A 34 -5.75 -1.11 1.00
N GLY A 35 -6.18 -2.33 0.63
CA GLY A 35 -5.56 -3.08 -0.46
C GLY A 35 -5.51 -2.33 -1.78
N GLY A 36 -6.47 -1.45 -2.04
CA GLY A 36 -6.46 -0.59 -3.22
C GLY A 36 -5.39 0.49 -3.20
N SER A 37 -4.87 0.86 -2.04
CA SER A 37 -3.68 1.72 -1.91
C SER A 37 -2.40 0.88 -1.94
N MET A 38 -2.39 -0.26 -1.26
CA MET A 38 -1.23 -1.15 -1.18
C MET A 38 -0.83 -1.72 -2.54
N VAL A 39 -1.78 -1.86 -3.47
CA VAL A 39 -1.50 -2.37 -4.83
C VAL A 39 -0.49 -1.51 -5.59
N MET A 40 -0.34 -0.26 -5.24
CA MET A 40 0.62 0.68 -5.86
C MET A 40 2.02 0.60 -5.28
N THR A 41 2.21 -0.10 -4.17
CA THR A 41 3.48 -0.17 -3.44
C THR A 41 4.42 -1.25 -4.00
N PRO A 42 5.72 -1.19 -3.69
CA PRO A 42 6.66 -2.21 -4.13
C PRO A 42 6.56 -3.52 -3.36
N ARG A 43 6.13 -3.46 -2.09
CA ARG A 43 5.97 -4.63 -1.21
C ARG A 43 4.84 -4.41 -0.22
N ILE A 44 4.11 -5.46 0.09
CA ILE A 44 3.10 -5.41 1.15
C ILE A 44 3.56 -6.06 2.47
N GLY A 45 4.60 -6.86 2.42
CA GLY A 45 5.06 -7.65 3.56
C GLY A 45 4.24 -8.93 3.74
N GLU A 46 4.86 -9.95 4.32
CA GLU A 46 4.22 -11.26 4.51
C GLU A 46 3.01 -11.22 5.43
N ASP A 47 2.96 -10.25 6.35
CA ASP A 47 1.84 -10.10 7.29
C ASP A 47 0.51 -9.77 6.58
N PHE A 48 0.56 -9.22 5.37
CA PHE A 48 -0.61 -8.86 4.57
C PHE A 48 -0.89 -9.83 3.43
N MET A 49 -0.12 -10.91 3.30
CA MET A 49 -0.33 -11.90 2.25
C MET A 49 -1.50 -12.82 2.59
N GLY A 50 -2.57 -12.74 1.80
CA GLY A 50 -3.68 -13.69 1.83
C GLY A 50 -3.59 -14.64 0.63
N TRP A 51 -3.96 -14.15 -0.53
CA TRP A 51 -3.82 -14.88 -1.77
C TRP A 51 -2.36 -14.96 -2.20
N LYS A 52 -1.93 -16.13 -2.70
CA LYS A 52 -0.55 -16.36 -3.12
C LYS A 52 -0.46 -16.28 -4.64
N PRO A 53 0.32 -15.31 -5.19
CA PRO A 53 0.51 -15.23 -6.63
C PRO A 53 1.28 -16.44 -7.17
N PRO A 54 1.00 -16.88 -8.41
CA PRO A 54 1.69 -18.02 -9.02
C PRO A 54 3.22 -17.87 -9.07
N GLU A 55 3.71 -16.65 -9.28
CA GLU A 55 5.14 -16.34 -9.33
C GLU A 55 5.78 -16.17 -7.94
N GLY A 56 4.99 -16.21 -6.86
CA GLY A 56 5.46 -16.00 -5.48
C GLY A 56 5.69 -14.53 -5.15
N GLY A 57 6.20 -14.29 -3.94
CA GLY A 57 6.54 -12.94 -3.49
C GLY A 57 5.37 -12.13 -2.95
N ASP A 58 5.68 -10.92 -2.49
CA ASP A 58 4.74 -9.97 -1.92
C ASP A 58 4.78 -8.61 -2.65
N ASN A 59 5.06 -8.65 -3.95
CA ASN A 59 5.34 -7.48 -4.80
C ASN A 59 4.14 -7.13 -5.68
N PRO A 60 3.31 -6.13 -5.31
CA PRO A 60 2.28 -5.61 -6.19
C PRO A 60 2.87 -4.75 -7.33
N LEU A 61 2.26 -3.66 -7.74
CA LEU A 61 2.66 -2.95 -8.97
C LEU A 61 3.95 -2.12 -8.84
N GLY A 62 4.26 -1.62 -7.65
CA GLY A 62 5.49 -0.87 -7.44
C GLY A 62 5.55 0.49 -8.11
N TRP A 63 4.44 1.21 -8.19
CA TRP A 63 4.37 2.53 -8.81
C TRP A 63 4.77 3.68 -7.88
N VAL A 64 4.88 3.40 -6.60
CA VAL A 64 5.48 4.30 -5.61
C VAL A 64 6.65 3.58 -4.94
N ASP A 65 7.51 4.35 -4.27
CA ASP A 65 8.76 3.83 -3.68
C ASP A 65 8.65 3.61 -2.16
N PHE A 66 7.45 3.43 -1.66
CA PHE A 66 7.18 3.19 -0.24
C PHE A 66 6.09 2.15 -0.06
N SER A 67 6.09 1.49 1.09
CA SER A 67 5.05 0.54 1.50
C SER A 67 4.08 1.17 2.47
N ILE A 68 2.87 0.61 2.58
CA ILE A 68 1.79 1.16 3.41
C ILE A 68 1.28 0.09 4.37
N PHE A 69 1.21 0.44 5.66
CA PHE A 69 0.50 -0.29 6.70
C PHE A 69 -0.83 0.45 6.96
N PRO A 70 -1.96 -0.06 6.46
CA PRO A 70 -3.24 0.64 6.59
C PRO A 70 -3.90 0.37 7.94
N HIS A 71 -4.95 1.15 8.24
CA HIS A 71 -5.81 0.97 9.40
C HIS A 71 -5.06 0.99 10.74
N LEU A 72 -4.06 1.88 10.87
CA LEU A 72 -3.32 2.04 12.11
C LEU A 72 -4.27 2.39 13.26
N ASP A 73 -4.16 1.67 14.38
CA ASP A 73 -4.96 1.86 15.59
C ASP A 73 -6.49 1.75 15.37
N HIS A 74 -6.92 1.00 14.36
CA HIS A 74 -8.35 0.78 14.13
C HIS A 74 -8.95 -0.09 15.24
N PRO A 75 -10.09 0.30 15.84
CA PRO A 75 -10.68 -0.42 16.99
C PRO A 75 -11.02 -1.89 16.72
N ALA A 76 -11.38 -2.21 15.48
CA ALA A 76 -11.73 -3.57 15.07
C ALA A 76 -10.50 -4.43 14.70
N LEU A 77 -9.30 -3.85 14.67
CA LEU A 77 -8.05 -4.52 14.28
C LEU A 77 -7.01 -4.34 15.39
N PRO A 78 -7.11 -5.10 16.49
CA PRO A 78 -6.22 -4.94 17.65
C PRO A 78 -4.75 -5.21 17.36
N GLU A 79 -4.44 -5.91 16.27
CA GLU A 79 -3.10 -6.19 15.80
C GLU A 79 -2.50 -5.05 14.93
N ASN A 80 -3.24 -3.97 14.70
CA ASN A 80 -2.78 -2.85 13.88
C ASN A 80 -2.25 -1.68 14.73
N THR A 81 -1.41 -1.98 15.70
CA THR A 81 -0.77 -0.96 16.55
C THR A 81 0.51 -0.39 15.91
N VAL A 82 1.01 0.70 16.48
CA VAL A 82 2.32 1.26 16.06
C VAL A 82 3.44 0.23 16.23
N ALA A 83 3.41 -0.57 17.31
CA ALA A 83 4.41 -1.62 17.52
C ALA A 83 4.33 -2.73 16.45
N ASP A 84 3.12 -3.09 16.01
CA ASP A 84 2.93 -4.03 14.92
C ASP A 84 3.46 -3.47 13.60
N ALA A 85 3.15 -2.22 13.31
CA ALA A 85 3.65 -1.53 12.12
C ALA A 85 5.18 -1.43 12.12
N GLU A 86 5.80 -1.18 13.27
CA GLU A 86 7.24 -1.13 13.40
C GLU A 86 7.89 -2.50 13.09
N ARG A 87 7.33 -3.58 13.65
CA ARG A 87 7.80 -4.94 13.36
C ARG A 87 7.64 -5.31 11.88
N TRP A 88 6.52 -4.94 11.27
CA TRP A 88 6.28 -5.14 9.85
C TRP A 88 7.28 -4.34 9.00
N ALA A 89 7.46 -3.06 9.28
CA ALA A 89 8.37 -2.19 8.53
C ALA A 89 9.82 -2.66 8.61
N ALA A 90 10.24 -3.23 9.75
CA ALA A 90 11.60 -3.75 9.93
C ALA A 90 11.95 -4.92 8.99
N LYS A 91 10.95 -5.59 8.43
CA LYS A 91 11.13 -6.66 7.44
C LYS A 91 11.20 -6.17 6.00
N LEU A 92 11.00 -4.88 5.77
CA LEU A 92 10.99 -4.27 4.44
C LEU A 92 12.30 -3.51 4.17
N ASP A 93 12.68 -3.40 2.92
CA ASP A 93 13.96 -2.80 2.50
C ASP A 93 13.86 -1.30 2.16
N GLY A 94 12.70 -0.71 2.27
CA GLY A 94 12.46 0.67 1.86
C GLY A 94 11.66 1.47 2.87
N PRO A 95 11.35 2.72 2.54
CA PRO A 95 10.50 3.54 3.39
C PRO A 95 9.09 2.97 3.47
N ALA A 96 8.46 3.13 4.64
CA ALA A 96 7.13 2.64 4.90
C ALA A 96 6.33 3.65 5.73
N TYR A 97 5.03 3.68 5.51
CA TYR A 97 4.09 4.54 6.23
C TYR A 97 3.02 3.68 6.88
N ALA A 98 2.82 3.87 8.17
CA ALA A 98 1.63 3.38 8.87
C ALA A 98 0.63 4.54 8.96
N ILE A 99 -0.58 4.32 8.53
CA ILE A 99 -1.61 5.36 8.46
C ILE A 99 -2.94 4.90 9.04
N CYS A 100 -3.57 5.77 9.83
CA CYS A 100 -4.94 5.55 10.29
C CYS A 100 -5.95 5.91 9.19
N ASP A 101 -7.24 5.65 9.45
CA ASP A 101 -8.28 5.88 8.46
C ASP A 101 -8.55 7.37 8.13
N ASP A 102 -8.05 8.28 8.98
CA ASP A 102 -8.12 9.73 8.75
C ASP A 102 -6.85 10.31 8.10
N THR A 103 -6.05 9.47 7.48
CA THR A 103 -4.77 9.84 6.85
C THR A 103 -4.74 9.38 5.40
N ALA A 104 -4.27 10.26 4.52
CA ALA A 104 -4.01 9.94 3.12
C ALA A 104 -2.55 10.27 2.76
N ILE A 105 -2.00 9.51 1.84
CA ILE A 105 -0.71 9.81 1.23
C ILE A 105 -0.96 10.25 -0.20
N LYS A 106 -0.61 11.49 -0.49
CA LYS A 106 -0.75 12.09 -1.82
C LYS A 106 0.59 12.07 -2.53
N VAL A 107 0.60 11.56 -3.75
CA VAL A 107 1.79 11.53 -4.59
C VAL A 107 1.49 12.24 -5.90
N VAL A 108 2.27 13.27 -6.22
CA VAL A 108 2.16 14.02 -7.47
C VAL A 108 3.57 14.27 -8.00
N ASP A 109 3.83 13.83 -9.22
CA ASP A 109 5.15 13.98 -9.87
C ASP A 109 6.31 13.46 -9.00
N GLY A 110 6.08 12.35 -8.29
CA GLY A 110 7.05 11.72 -7.39
C GLY A 110 7.18 12.36 -6.02
N GLU A 111 6.53 13.48 -5.77
CA GLU A 111 6.53 14.13 -4.46
C GLU A 111 5.45 13.54 -3.55
N VAL A 112 5.85 13.20 -2.33
CA VAL A 112 4.98 12.56 -1.32
C VAL A 112 4.59 13.58 -0.26
N GLU A 113 3.28 13.71 -0.04
CA GLU A 113 2.70 14.55 1.01
C GLU A 113 1.74 13.71 1.86
N VAL A 114 1.88 13.78 3.18
CA VAL A 114 0.92 13.16 4.09
C VAL A 114 -0.15 14.20 4.46
N VAL A 115 -1.40 13.88 4.16
CA VAL A 115 -2.57 14.70 4.48
C VAL A 115 -3.35 13.97 5.57
N THR A 116 -3.49 14.58 6.75
CA THR A 116 -4.03 13.87 7.90
C THR A 116 -4.80 14.77 8.87
N GLU A 117 -5.83 14.21 9.47
CA GLU A 117 -6.49 14.70 10.68
C GLU A 117 -6.34 13.69 11.83
N GLY A 118 -5.52 12.67 11.63
CA GLY A 118 -5.34 11.56 12.57
C GLY A 118 -3.87 11.22 12.81
N ARG A 119 -3.59 9.93 12.91
CA ARG A 119 -2.28 9.41 13.31
C ARG A 119 -1.58 8.72 12.15
N TRP A 120 -0.28 8.89 12.09
CA TRP A 120 0.56 8.21 11.12
C TRP A 120 2.00 8.13 11.61
N ARG A 121 2.76 7.23 11.00
CA ARG A 121 4.19 7.05 11.31
C ARG A 121 4.95 6.69 10.04
N ARG A 122 6.14 7.28 9.87
CA ARG A 122 7.08 6.88 8.80
C ARG A 122 8.20 6.05 9.40
N PHE A 123 8.58 5.00 8.69
CA PHE A 123 9.69 4.11 9.04
C PHE A 123 10.68 4.02 7.87
N GLY A 124 11.93 3.69 8.21
CA GLY A 124 12.97 3.48 7.23
C GLY A 124 13.66 4.76 6.77
N PRO A 125 14.58 4.62 5.85
CA PRO A 125 15.39 5.75 5.32
C PRO A 125 14.59 6.74 4.43
#